data_a67934cbb4cef828d12769834e8494c0
#
_entry.id   a67934cbb4cef828d12769834e8494c0
#
_cell.length_a   1.000
_cell.length_b   1.000
_cell.length_c   1.000
_cell.angle_alpha   90.00
_cell.angle_beta   90.00
_cell.angle_gamma   90.00
#
_symmetry.space_group_name_H-M   'P 1'
#
loop_
_entity.id
_entity.type
_entity.pdbx_description
1 polymer ?
#
loop_
_entity_poly.entity_id
_entity_poly.type
_entity_poly.pdbx_seq_one_letter_code
_entity_poly.pdbx_strand_id
1 'polypeptide(L)'
;MRLSISASIATFVALAPLCAAELPEPIRQAGVLRLTVNSTYAPMEYRDSATNELVGLDIDLAGELARQLSVKIIWSETPFAELIPSLQTKRADFIISGISDRSSRRETADFIDYLTTGPQFFVLAENAAKLATDLCGKKVGTTRSTSFPVEIEKWSKQNCEAAGLPAIQYVPGENSSDVRNQLKQGRIDAAVQGSETLPYALAQEAGKYRVVGESFAKGYQGIMFHKDDAALREAVTEQLAAMIADGSYQAILDKYGLGANAVAQPTMNAGPQ
;
A
#
# COMPACT_ATOMS: atom_id res chain seq x y z
N MET A 1 16.87 72.80 -21.09
CA MET A 1 17.11 71.36 -21.13
C MET A 1 16.72 70.78 -19.72
N ARG A 2 15.53 70.23 -19.57
CA ARG A 2 15.06 69.71 -18.29
C ARG A 2 15.20 68.18 -18.34
N LEU A 3 16.08 67.60 -17.48
CA LEU A 3 16.18 66.15 -17.30
C LEU A 3 15.07 65.67 -16.37
N SER A 4 14.22 64.84 -16.89
CA SER A 4 13.22 64.07 -16.04
C SER A 4 13.87 62.78 -15.60
N ILE A 5 14.04 62.61 -14.31
CA ILE A 5 14.51 61.37 -13.69
C ILE A 5 13.25 60.51 -13.36
N SER A 6 13.05 59.42 -14.10
CA SER A 6 11.99 58.43 -13.78
C SER A 6 12.52 57.44 -12.73
N ALA A 7 11.95 57.50 -11.56
CA ALA A 7 12.23 56.50 -10.49
C ALA A 7 11.38 55.25 -10.73
N SER A 8 12.02 54.14 -11.07
CA SER A 8 11.36 52.82 -11.12
C SER A 8 11.26 52.23 -9.70
N ILE A 9 10.04 52.11 -9.21
CA ILE A 9 9.75 51.41 -7.94
C ILE A 9 9.75 49.91 -8.25
N ALA A 10 10.75 49.19 -7.78
CA ALA A 10 10.77 47.71 -7.80
C ALA A 10 9.91 47.20 -6.65
N THR A 11 8.76 46.64 -6.96
CA THR A 11 7.88 46.00 -5.99
C THR A 11 8.49 44.62 -5.61
N PHE A 12 9.05 44.52 -4.44
CA PHE A 12 9.52 43.26 -3.86
C PHE A 12 8.29 42.49 -3.37
N VAL A 13 7.86 41.46 -4.11
CA VAL A 13 6.90 40.50 -3.62
C VAL A 13 7.62 39.56 -2.65
N ALA A 14 7.44 39.81 -1.36
CA ALA A 14 7.90 38.88 -0.32
C ALA A 14 7.06 37.59 -0.45
N LEU A 15 7.64 36.50 -0.97
CA LEU A 15 7.06 35.16 -0.78
C LEU A 15 7.11 34.89 0.73
N ALA A 16 5.94 34.83 1.37
CA ALA A 16 5.83 34.29 2.71
C ALA A 16 6.37 32.84 2.67
N PRO A 17 7.22 32.41 3.61
CA PRO A 17 7.60 31.01 3.71
C PRO A 17 6.31 30.19 3.93
N LEU A 18 6.06 29.22 3.05
CA LEU A 18 5.05 28.18 3.33
C LEU A 18 5.50 27.54 4.64
N CYS A 19 4.73 27.74 5.72
CA CYS A 19 5.03 27.09 7.00
C CYS A 19 4.82 25.60 6.77
N ALA A 20 5.93 24.84 6.68
CA ALA A 20 5.85 23.38 6.58
C ALA A 20 5.08 22.86 7.80
N ALA A 21 4.18 21.88 7.60
CA ALA A 21 3.41 21.32 8.70
C ALA A 21 4.36 20.70 9.73
N GLU A 22 4.24 21.14 10.97
CA GLU A 22 5.10 20.65 12.06
C GLU A 22 4.56 19.32 12.59
N LEU A 23 5.49 18.41 12.92
CA LEU A 23 5.15 17.19 13.64
C LEU A 23 4.49 17.53 14.99
N PRO A 24 3.52 16.71 15.45
CA PRO A 24 2.95 16.82 16.80
C PRO A 24 4.05 16.88 17.86
N GLU A 25 3.88 17.77 18.84
CA GLU A 25 4.89 18.01 19.89
C GLU A 25 5.40 16.74 20.56
N PRO A 26 4.56 15.73 20.92
CA PRO A 26 5.06 14.50 21.54
C PRO A 26 6.03 13.72 20.65
N ILE A 27 5.77 13.69 19.32
CA ILE A 27 6.63 12.98 18.35
C ILE A 27 7.94 13.77 18.16
N ARG A 28 7.83 15.09 18.05
CA ARG A 28 8.98 15.99 17.90
C ARG A 28 9.92 15.91 19.10
N GLN A 29 9.40 15.90 20.32
CA GLN A 29 10.19 15.77 21.54
C GLN A 29 10.82 14.37 21.69
N ALA A 30 10.07 13.32 21.37
CA ALA A 30 10.58 11.95 21.40
C ALA A 30 11.61 11.67 20.30
N GLY A 31 11.52 12.37 19.16
CA GLY A 31 12.33 12.11 17.97
C GLY A 31 12.08 10.74 17.33
N VAL A 32 10.89 10.16 17.56
CA VAL A 32 10.58 8.78 17.19
C VAL A 32 9.16 8.68 16.66
N LEU A 33 9.00 7.90 15.57
CA LEU A 33 7.74 7.37 15.05
C LEU A 33 7.63 5.88 15.41
N ARG A 34 6.51 5.47 15.95
CA ARG A 34 6.18 4.06 16.23
C ARG A 34 5.32 3.55 15.09
N LEU A 35 5.83 2.63 14.31
CA LEU A 35 5.13 2.07 13.16
C LEU A 35 4.89 0.57 13.37
N THR A 36 3.78 0.08 12.82
CA THR A 36 3.46 -1.34 12.84
C THR A 36 3.34 -1.88 11.43
N VAL A 37 3.80 -3.11 11.23
CA VAL A 37 3.93 -3.74 9.91
C VAL A 37 3.66 -5.24 9.98
N ASN A 38 3.11 -5.81 8.89
CA ASN A 38 3.01 -7.25 8.70
C ASN A 38 4.05 -7.74 7.71
N SER A 39 5.18 -8.24 8.18
CA SER A 39 6.38 -8.59 7.40
C SER A 39 6.25 -9.87 6.55
N THR A 40 5.08 -10.11 5.94
CA THR A 40 4.83 -11.29 5.10
C THR A 40 4.37 -10.95 3.69
N TYR A 41 4.46 -9.68 3.28
CA TYR A 41 3.87 -9.15 2.06
C TYR A 41 4.93 -8.57 1.09
N ALA A 42 5.91 -9.38 0.69
CA ALA A 42 6.95 -8.95 -0.27
C ALA A 42 6.34 -8.55 -1.64
N PRO A 43 6.85 -7.49 -2.28
CA PRO A 43 8.02 -6.70 -1.94
C PRO A 43 7.71 -5.48 -1.06
N MET A 44 6.47 -5.36 -0.52
CA MET A 44 6.04 -4.21 0.27
C MET A 44 6.78 -4.17 1.62
N GLU A 45 6.67 -5.27 2.40
CA GLU A 45 7.34 -5.45 3.67
C GLU A 45 7.59 -6.95 3.95
N TYR A 46 8.83 -7.29 4.23
CA TYR A 46 9.22 -8.68 4.49
C TYR A 46 10.55 -8.78 5.22
N ARG A 47 10.83 -9.97 5.75
CA ARG A 47 12.14 -10.31 6.28
C ARG A 47 13.01 -10.84 5.15
N ASP A 48 14.16 -10.20 4.92
CA ASP A 48 15.15 -10.69 3.99
C ASP A 48 15.67 -12.07 4.44
N SER A 49 15.69 -13.05 3.55
CA SER A 49 16.02 -14.43 3.91
C SER A 49 17.48 -14.65 4.26
N ALA A 50 18.40 -13.77 3.85
CA ALA A 50 19.83 -13.88 4.11
C ALA A 50 20.25 -13.12 5.37
N THR A 51 19.71 -11.92 5.58
CA THR A 51 20.10 -11.01 6.67
C THR A 51 19.11 -10.99 7.83
N ASN A 52 17.88 -11.47 7.61
CA ASN A 52 16.75 -11.35 8.53
C ASN A 52 16.38 -9.89 8.86
N GLU A 53 16.83 -8.94 8.07
CA GLU A 53 16.44 -7.54 8.21
C GLU A 53 15.03 -7.32 7.68
N LEU A 54 14.31 -6.37 8.28
CA LEU A 54 13.02 -5.90 7.80
C LEU A 54 13.27 -4.96 6.62
N VAL A 55 12.78 -5.36 5.44
CA VAL A 55 13.02 -4.66 4.18
C VAL A 55 11.74 -4.60 3.35
N GLY A 56 11.73 -3.77 2.32
CA GLY A 56 10.61 -3.66 1.38
C GLY A 56 10.31 -2.22 1.01
N LEU A 57 9.40 -2.03 0.06
CA LEU A 57 9.02 -0.72 -0.45
C LEU A 57 8.49 0.18 0.69
N ASP A 58 7.59 -0.34 1.50
CA ASP A 58 6.97 0.40 2.61
C ASP A 58 8.00 0.77 3.69
N ILE A 59 9.00 -0.10 3.89
CA ILE A 59 10.10 0.16 4.82
C ILE A 59 10.99 1.29 4.33
N ASP A 60 11.37 1.25 3.05
CA ASP A 60 12.19 2.29 2.44
C ASP A 60 11.45 3.64 2.37
N LEU A 61 10.16 3.60 2.00
CA LEU A 61 9.32 4.80 1.92
C LEU A 61 9.16 5.46 3.30
N ALA A 62 8.84 4.66 4.33
CA ALA A 62 8.76 5.15 5.69
C ALA A 62 10.11 5.66 6.20
N GLY A 63 11.22 4.97 5.85
CA GLY A 63 12.57 5.39 6.20
C GLY A 63 12.92 6.75 5.63
N GLU A 64 12.60 7.01 4.37
CA GLU A 64 12.83 8.31 3.74
C GLU A 64 11.93 9.41 4.33
N LEU A 65 10.65 9.12 4.58
CA LEU A 65 9.74 10.04 5.29
C LEU A 65 10.31 10.42 6.66
N ALA A 66 10.75 9.45 7.45
CA ALA A 66 11.32 9.68 8.78
C ALA A 66 12.63 10.50 8.72
N ARG A 67 13.48 10.23 7.71
CA ARG A 67 14.71 11.00 7.48
C ARG A 67 14.40 12.47 7.20
N GLN A 68 13.42 12.76 6.34
CA GLN A 68 13.01 14.12 6.01
C GLN A 68 12.35 14.82 7.21
N LEU A 69 11.59 14.09 8.03
CA LEU A 69 11.00 14.58 9.26
C LEU A 69 12.00 14.66 10.44
N SER A 70 13.26 14.24 10.24
CA SER A 70 14.30 14.23 11.27
C SER A 70 13.94 13.40 12.51
N VAL A 71 13.27 12.28 12.34
CA VAL A 71 12.89 11.33 13.40
C VAL A 71 13.41 9.93 13.09
N LYS A 72 13.44 9.06 14.10
CA LYS A 72 13.73 7.62 13.95
C LYS A 72 12.44 6.81 13.91
N ILE A 73 12.51 5.59 13.38
CA ILE A 73 11.39 4.65 13.41
C ILE A 73 11.68 3.54 14.41
N ILE A 74 10.66 3.21 15.23
CA ILE A 74 10.58 1.95 15.96
C ILE A 74 9.52 1.10 15.29
N TRP A 75 9.93 -0.03 14.74
CA TRP A 75 9.06 -0.99 14.08
C TRP A 75 8.51 -2.02 15.08
N SER A 76 7.21 -2.32 14.96
CA SER A 76 6.55 -3.44 15.62
C SER A 76 5.94 -4.35 14.57
N GLU A 77 6.36 -5.61 14.53
CA GLU A 77 5.77 -6.61 13.64
C GLU A 77 4.54 -7.23 14.29
N THR A 78 3.45 -7.34 13.52
CA THR A 78 2.18 -7.85 14.02
C THR A 78 1.39 -8.56 12.90
N PRO A 79 0.49 -9.50 13.23
CA PRO A 79 -0.44 -10.04 12.24
C PRO A 79 -1.25 -8.95 11.57
N PHE A 80 -1.58 -9.11 10.28
CA PHE A 80 -2.31 -8.10 9.51
C PHE A 80 -3.64 -7.67 10.18
N ALA A 81 -4.34 -8.61 10.83
CA ALA A 81 -5.58 -8.34 11.56
C ALA A 81 -5.40 -7.38 12.75
N GLU A 82 -4.18 -7.26 13.29
CA GLU A 82 -3.85 -6.43 14.46
C GLU A 82 -3.32 -5.04 14.08
N LEU A 83 -3.11 -4.76 12.79
CA LEU A 83 -2.61 -3.45 12.34
C LEU A 83 -3.57 -2.33 12.76
N ILE A 84 -4.85 -2.41 12.36
CA ILE A 84 -5.87 -1.40 12.68
C ILE A 84 -6.09 -1.27 14.20
N PRO A 85 -6.25 -2.36 14.97
CA PRO A 85 -6.28 -2.27 16.43
C PRO A 85 -5.06 -1.57 17.05
N SER A 86 -3.87 -1.75 16.48
CA SER A 86 -2.65 -1.06 16.96
C SER A 86 -2.73 0.45 16.76
N LEU A 87 -3.29 0.91 15.65
CA LEU A 87 -3.53 2.33 15.40
C LEU A 87 -4.60 2.89 16.33
N GLN A 88 -5.75 2.22 16.46
CA GLN A 88 -6.86 2.65 17.29
C GLN A 88 -6.50 2.78 18.76
N THR A 89 -5.60 1.93 19.25
CA THR A 89 -5.09 1.95 20.64
C THR A 89 -3.85 2.84 20.82
N LYS A 90 -3.48 3.62 19.80
CA LYS A 90 -2.32 4.52 19.82
C LYS A 90 -0.97 3.82 20.12
N ARG A 91 -0.89 2.50 19.83
CA ARG A 91 0.38 1.74 19.86
C ARG A 91 1.24 2.03 18.64
N ALA A 92 0.63 2.42 17.54
CA ALA A 92 1.28 2.93 16.35
C ALA A 92 0.83 4.37 16.08
N ASP A 93 1.72 5.19 15.56
CA ASP A 93 1.45 6.57 15.17
C ASP A 93 0.81 6.63 13.78
N PHE A 94 1.23 5.75 12.87
CA PHE A 94 0.54 5.45 11.62
C PHE A 94 0.89 4.04 11.14
N ILE A 95 0.16 3.55 10.12
CA ILE A 95 0.41 2.28 9.46
C ILE A 95 0.84 2.53 8.03
N ILE A 96 1.93 1.90 7.60
CA ILE A 96 2.34 1.71 6.22
C ILE A 96 2.71 0.24 6.06
N SER A 97 1.80 -0.56 5.48
CA SER A 97 1.93 -2.03 5.42
C SER A 97 0.99 -2.62 4.38
N GLY A 98 1.14 -2.21 3.12
CA GLY A 98 0.33 -2.72 2.02
C GLY A 98 -1.18 -2.60 2.25
N ILE A 99 -1.62 -1.68 3.11
CA ILE A 99 -3.01 -1.59 3.53
C ILE A 99 -3.85 -0.80 2.53
N SER A 100 -4.91 -1.45 1.99
CA SER A 100 -5.80 -0.82 1.01
C SER A 100 -6.67 0.25 1.66
N ASP A 101 -6.78 1.41 0.99
CA ASP A 101 -7.77 2.43 1.31
C ASP A 101 -9.16 1.95 0.90
N ARG A 102 -10.06 1.79 1.88
CA ARG A 102 -11.45 1.31 1.72
C ARG A 102 -12.41 2.13 2.55
N SER A 103 -13.62 2.36 2.03
CA SER A 103 -14.66 3.13 2.73
C SER A 103 -14.95 2.59 4.14
N SER A 104 -15.00 1.27 4.32
CA SER A 104 -15.22 0.64 5.63
C SER A 104 -14.11 0.93 6.66
N ARG A 105 -12.89 1.17 6.22
CA ARG A 105 -11.76 1.55 7.09
C ARG A 105 -11.75 3.03 7.40
N ARG A 106 -12.29 3.86 6.48
CA ARG A 106 -12.40 5.32 6.65
C ARG A 106 -13.41 5.75 7.72
N GLU A 107 -14.22 4.84 8.23
CA GLU A 107 -15.06 5.13 9.38
C GLU A 107 -14.23 5.51 10.62
N THR A 108 -13.07 4.89 10.79
CA THR A 108 -12.21 5.02 11.97
C THR A 108 -10.82 5.59 11.71
N ALA A 109 -10.42 5.78 10.45
CA ALA A 109 -9.11 6.25 10.08
C ALA A 109 -9.15 7.09 8.80
N ASP A 110 -8.06 7.80 8.50
CA ASP A 110 -7.85 8.47 7.22
C ASP A 110 -6.65 7.87 6.51
N PHE A 111 -6.66 7.93 5.18
CA PHE A 111 -5.61 7.42 4.33
C PHE A 111 -4.97 8.54 3.51
N ILE A 112 -3.66 8.47 3.35
CA ILE A 112 -2.90 9.18 2.33
C ILE A 112 -2.40 8.14 1.33
N ASP A 113 -2.98 8.15 0.14
CA ASP A 113 -2.72 7.15 -0.88
C ASP A 113 -1.36 7.39 -1.52
N TYR A 114 -0.56 6.31 -1.60
CA TYR A 114 0.81 6.38 -2.11
C TYR A 114 1.11 5.38 -3.22
N LEU A 115 0.23 4.43 -3.51
CA LEU A 115 0.47 3.40 -4.52
C LEU A 115 -0.85 2.91 -5.14
N THR A 116 -0.89 2.76 -6.46
CA THR A 116 -2.01 2.09 -7.14
C THR A 116 -1.89 0.58 -7.03
N THR A 117 -3.01 -0.11 -6.78
CA THR A 117 -3.07 -1.57 -6.61
C THR A 117 -4.42 -2.13 -7.05
N GLY A 118 -4.55 -3.45 -7.00
CA GLY A 118 -5.83 -4.15 -7.15
C GLY A 118 -5.68 -5.65 -7.00
N PRO A 119 -6.74 -6.37 -6.62
CA PRO A 119 -6.71 -7.82 -6.49
C PRO A 119 -6.51 -8.48 -7.85
N GLN A 120 -5.64 -9.48 -7.92
CA GLN A 120 -5.37 -10.24 -9.13
C GLN A 120 -5.23 -11.73 -8.83
N PHE A 121 -5.78 -12.57 -9.71
CA PHE A 121 -5.66 -14.02 -9.61
C PHE A 121 -4.29 -14.50 -10.08
N PHE A 122 -3.75 -15.48 -9.39
CA PHE A 122 -2.60 -16.25 -9.84
C PHE A 122 -2.75 -17.73 -9.48
N VAL A 123 -2.09 -18.58 -10.24
CA VAL A 123 -2.17 -20.04 -10.14
C VAL A 123 -0.77 -20.64 -10.24
N LEU A 124 -0.64 -21.94 -9.93
CA LEU A 124 0.56 -22.67 -10.32
C LEU A 124 0.67 -22.70 -11.85
N ALA A 125 1.89 -22.72 -12.39
CA ALA A 125 2.15 -22.59 -13.81
C ALA A 125 1.49 -23.72 -14.63
N GLU A 126 1.42 -24.93 -14.09
CA GLU A 126 0.79 -26.12 -14.68
C GLU A 126 -0.74 -26.11 -14.62
N ASN A 127 -1.37 -25.20 -13.86
CA ASN A 127 -2.83 -25.11 -13.77
C ASN A 127 -3.45 -24.87 -15.15
N ALA A 128 -4.56 -25.54 -15.45
CA ALA A 128 -5.22 -25.47 -16.76
C ALA A 128 -5.99 -24.16 -17.02
N ALA A 129 -6.36 -23.40 -15.97
CA ALA A 129 -7.13 -22.16 -16.10
C ALA A 129 -6.39 -21.13 -16.97
N LYS A 130 -6.99 -20.67 -18.07
CA LYS A 130 -6.42 -19.66 -18.97
C LYS A 130 -7.09 -18.30 -18.80
N LEU A 131 -8.37 -18.31 -18.49
CA LEU A 131 -9.19 -17.13 -18.26
C LEU A 131 -9.58 -17.08 -16.79
N ALA A 132 -9.85 -15.89 -16.26
CA ALA A 132 -10.32 -15.74 -14.90
C ALA A 132 -11.64 -16.49 -14.63
N THR A 133 -12.51 -16.59 -15.64
CA THR A 133 -13.78 -17.34 -15.56
C THR A 133 -13.60 -18.86 -15.45
N ASP A 134 -12.42 -19.41 -15.80
CA ASP A 134 -12.10 -20.82 -15.56
C ASP A 134 -11.97 -21.15 -14.06
N LEU A 135 -11.90 -20.11 -13.22
CA LEU A 135 -11.86 -20.21 -11.76
C LEU A 135 -13.25 -20.29 -11.12
N CYS A 136 -14.33 -20.17 -11.90
CA CYS A 136 -15.69 -20.36 -11.39
C CYS A 136 -15.87 -21.78 -10.84
N GLY A 137 -16.43 -21.89 -9.62
CA GLY A 137 -16.57 -23.17 -8.89
C GLY A 137 -15.28 -23.69 -8.24
N LYS A 138 -14.13 -23.02 -8.44
CA LYS A 138 -12.84 -23.42 -7.91
C LYS A 138 -12.60 -22.86 -6.51
N LYS A 139 -11.67 -23.46 -5.78
CA LYS A 139 -11.19 -22.99 -4.47
C LYS A 139 -10.17 -21.87 -4.69
N VAL A 140 -10.49 -20.66 -4.24
CA VAL A 140 -9.63 -19.48 -4.35
C VAL A 140 -9.25 -18.98 -2.98
N GLY A 141 -7.96 -18.93 -2.70
CA GLY A 141 -7.42 -18.49 -1.41
C GLY A 141 -6.98 -17.03 -1.43
N THR A 142 -7.17 -16.36 -0.30
CA THR A 142 -6.54 -15.07 0.01
C THR A 142 -6.42 -14.87 1.50
N THR A 143 -5.61 -13.90 1.93
CA THR A 143 -5.45 -13.55 3.35
C THR A 143 -6.77 -13.01 3.91
N ARG A 144 -7.27 -13.64 4.96
CA ARG A 144 -8.41 -13.12 5.72
C ARG A 144 -8.07 -11.76 6.32
N SER A 145 -9.06 -10.99 6.69
CA SER A 145 -8.89 -9.62 7.23
C SER A 145 -8.35 -8.57 6.23
N THR A 146 -8.06 -8.97 4.98
CA THR A 146 -7.80 -8.03 3.88
C THR A 146 -9.13 -7.59 3.24
N SER A 147 -9.05 -6.72 2.21
CA SER A 147 -10.21 -6.38 1.39
C SER A 147 -10.54 -7.44 0.34
N PHE A 148 -9.62 -8.36 0.05
CA PHE A 148 -9.72 -9.27 -1.08
C PHE A 148 -10.85 -10.30 -0.99
N PRO A 149 -11.25 -10.86 0.18
CA PRO A 149 -12.42 -11.75 0.26
C PRO A 149 -13.69 -11.11 -0.32
N VAL A 150 -13.96 -9.86 0.01
CA VAL A 150 -15.13 -9.12 -0.49
C VAL A 150 -15.03 -8.88 -1.99
N GLU A 151 -13.84 -8.57 -2.50
CA GLU A 151 -13.62 -8.37 -3.94
C GLU A 151 -13.77 -9.67 -4.73
N ILE A 152 -13.31 -10.81 -4.21
CA ILE A 152 -13.51 -12.13 -4.80
C ILE A 152 -15.00 -12.47 -4.88
N GLU A 153 -15.75 -12.24 -3.79
CA GLU A 153 -17.20 -12.48 -3.76
C GLU A 153 -17.93 -11.63 -4.79
N LYS A 154 -17.62 -10.33 -4.84
CA LYS A 154 -18.19 -9.40 -5.82
C LYS A 154 -17.89 -9.84 -7.24
N TRP A 155 -16.64 -10.20 -7.51
CA TRP A 155 -16.22 -10.68 -8.84
C TRP A 155 -16.93 -11.98 -9.21
N SER A 156 -17.05 -12.95 -8.29
CA SER A 156 -17.76 -14.22 -8.47
C SER A 156 -19.23 -14.00 -8.84
N LYS A 157 -19.92 -13.13 -8.11
CA LYS A 157 -21.32 -12.78 -8.41
C LYS A 157 -21.48 -12.22 -9.83
N GLN A 158 -20.57 -11.33 -10.23
CA GLN A 158 -20.64 -10.64 -11.52
C GLN A 158 -20.23 -11.50 -12.72
N ASN A 159 -19.28 -12.41 -12.56
CA ASN A 159 -18.64 -13.12 -13.67
C ASN A 159 -18.93 -14.63 -13.69
N CYS A 160 -19.27 -15.23 -12.56
CA CYS A 160 -19.63 -16.64 -12.48
C CYS A 160 -21.14 -16.81 -12.36
N GLU A 161 -21.73 -16.35 -11.30
CA GLU A 161 -23.14 -16.58 -10.98
C GLU A 161 -24.08 -15.92 -11.98
N ALA A 162 -23.77 -14.67 -12.42
CA ALA A 162 -24.52 -13.99 -13.47
C ALA A 162 -24.46 -14.72 -14.82
N ALA A 163 -23.42 -15.52 -15.08
CA ALA A 163 -23.27 -16.37 -16.27
C ALA A 163 -23.81 -17.80 -16.06
N GLY A 164 -24.47 -18.10 -14.92
CA GLY A 164 -24.97 -19.43 -14.60
C GLY A 164 -23.89 -20.44 -14.23
N LEU A 165 -22.68 -19.98 -13.94
CA LEU A 165 -21.56 -20.82 -13.47
C LEU A 165 -21.54 -20.90 -11.93
N PRO A 166 -20.94 -21.95 -11.37
CA PRO A 166 -20.80 -22.07 -9.91
C PRO A 166 -19.99 -20.93 -9.33
N ALA A 167 -20.38 -20.46 -8.12
CA ALA A 167 -19.64 -19.45 -7.37
C ALA A 167 -18.23 -19.93 -7.01
N ILE A 168 -17.28 -18.99 -6.92
CA ILE A 168 -15.95 -19.24 -6.34
C ILE A 168 -16.11 -19.69 -4.88
N GLN A 169 -15.34 -20.69 -4.50
CA GLN A 169 -15.24 -21.17 -3.11
C GLN A 169 -14.06 -20.46 -2.43
N TYR A 170 -14.35 -19.44 -1.64
CA TYR A 170 -13.31 -18.72 -0.89
C TYR A 170 -12.70 -19.60 0.20
N VAL A 171 -11.36 -19.62 0.26
CA VAL A 171 -10.59 -20.32 1.30
C VAL A 171 -9.70 -19.30 2.03
N PRO A 172 -9.87 -19.12 3.35
CA PRO A 172 -9.06 -18.17 4.10
C PRO A 172 -7.64 -18.66 4.33
N GLY A 173 -6.67 -17.75 4.25
CA GLY A 173 -5.31 -17.91 4.73
C GLY A 173 -4.98 -16.93 5.85
N GLU A 174 -4.00 -17.26 6.68
CA GLU A 174 -3.56 -16.41 7.78
C GLU A 174 -2.78 -15.19 7.28
N ASN A 175 -1.95 -15.40 6.26
CA ASN A 175 -1.11 -14.41 5.61
C ASN A 175 -0.76 -14.85 4.19
N SER A 176 -0.07 -13.97 3.45
CA SER A 176 0.27 -14.24 2.05
C SER A 176 1.18 -15.45 1.85
N SER A 177 2.05 -15.76 2.80
CA SER A 177 2.91 -16.94 2.74
C SER A 177 2.11 -18.23 2.95
N ASP A 178 1.14 -18.24 3.87
CA ASP A 178 0.22 -19.35 4.07
C ASP A 178 -0.61 -19.62 2.83
N VAL A 179 -1.19 -18.58 2.22
CA VAL A 179 -1.96 -18.70 0.97
C VAL A 179 -1.11 -19.33 -0.15
N ARG A 180 0.14 -18.87 -0.35
CA ARG A 180 1.04 -19.48 -1.33
C ARG A 180 1.37 -20.94 -1.01
N ASN A 181 1.52 -21.29 0.27
CA ASN A 181 1.74 -22.68 0.70
C ASN A 181 0.50 -23.56 0.43
N GLN A 182 -0.70 -23.06 0.69
CA GLN A 182 -1.94 -23.77 0.36
C GLN A 182 -2.05 -24.03 -1.15
N LEU A 183 -1.67 -23.04 -2.00
CA LEU A 183 -1.63 -23.19 -3.45
C LEU A 183 -0.61 -24.25 -3.87
N LYS A 184 0.62 -24.23 -3.35
CA LYS A 184 1.66 -25.23 -3.61
C LYS A 184 1.25 -26.66 -3.21
N GLN A 185 0.45 -26.78 -2.17
CA GLN A 185 -0.05 -28.07 -1.65
C GLN A 185 -1.32 -28.55 -2.36
N GLY A 186 -1.85 -27.79 -3.34
CA GLY A 186 -3.10 -28.14 -4.03
C GLY A 186 -4.36 -28.06 -3.15
N ARG A 187 -4.30 -27.37 -2.02
CA ARG A 187 -5.47 -27.14 -1.16
C ARG A 187 -6.42 -26.12 -1.76
N ILE A 188 -5.89 -25.20 -2.56
CA ILE A 188 -6.60 -24.21 -3.36
C ILE A 188 -6.16 -24.30 -4.81
N ASP A 189 -7.03 -23.95 -5.75
CA ASP A 189 -6.78 -24.00 -7.19
C ASP A 189 -6.15 -22.69 -7.69
N ALA A 190 -6.45 -21.57 -7.05
CA ALA A 190 -5.92 -20.26 -7.34
C ALA A 190 -5.80 -19.43 -6.07
N ALA A 191 -5.02 -18.37 -6.14
CA ALA A 191 -4.89 -17.40 -5.07
C ALA A 191 -5.11 -15.97 -5.58
N VAL A 192 -5.44 -15.05 -4.68
CA VAL A 192 -5.53 -13.61 -4.94
C VAL A 192 -4.59 -12.86 -4.02
N GLN A 193 -3.79 -11.97 -4.62
CA GLN A 193 -2.97 -10.97 -3.95
C GLN A 193 -3.08 -9.64 -4.68
N GLY A 194 -2.48 -8.60 -4.12
CA GLY A 194 -2.32 -7.32 -4.80
C GLY A 194 -1.42 -7.46 -6.04
N SER A 195 -1.84 -6.85 -7.14
CA SER A 195 -1.11 -6.91 -8.42
C SER A 195 0.33 -6.42 -8.32
N GLU A 196 0.62 -5.52 -7.38
CA GLU A 196 1.96 -5.00 -7.10
C GLU A 196 2.91 -6.05 -6.54
N THR A 197 2.41 -7.12 -5.93
CA THR A 197 3.26 -8.18 -5.34
C THR A 197 3.61 -9.30 -6.32
N LEU A 198 2.84 -9.45 -7.39
CA LEU A 198 2.97 -10.60 -8.30
C LEU A 198 4.25 -10.59 -9.12
N PRO A 199 4.74 -9.46 -9.67
CA PRO A 199 6.03 -9.45 -10.39
C PRO A 199 7.18 -9.97 -9.53
N TYR A 200 7.23 -9.56 -8.26
CA TYR A 200 8.24 -10.04 -7.33
C TYR A 200 8.10 -11.55 -7.06
N ALA A 201 6.89 -12.02 -6.76
CA ALA A 201 6.64 -13.43 -6.48
C ALA A 201 6.98 -14.33 -7.68
N LEU A 202 6.65 -13.89 -8.91
CA LEU A 202 7.01 -14.62 -10.12
C LEU A 202 8.52 -14.64 -10.38
N ALA A 203 9.23 -13.57 -10.06
CA ALA A 203 10.70 -13.52 -10.19
C ALA A 203 11.40 -14.41 -9.17
N GLN A 204 10.95 -14.41 -7.91
CA GLN A 204 11.55 -15.22 -6.84
C GLN A 204 11.36 -16.73 -7.05
N GLU A 205 10.22 -17.14 -7.59
CA GLU A 205 9.92 -18.54 -7.87
C GLU A 205 9.63 -18.71 -9.38
N ALA A 206 10.65 -18.40 -10.21
CA ALA A 206 10.53 -18.38 -11.66
C ALA A 206 9.93 -19.69 -12.22
N GLY A 207 8.92 -19.56 -13.07
CA GLY A 207 8.23 -20.69 -13.68
C GLY A 207 7.25 -21.44 -12.77
N LYS A 208 7.12 -21.07 -11.49
CA LYS A 208 6.22 -21.75 -10.55
C LYS A 208 4.80 -21.23 -10.58
N TYR A 209 4.63 -19.93 -10.82
CA TYR A 209 3.34 -19.28 -10.85
C TYR A 209 3.10 -18.56 -12.17
N ARG A 210 1.85 -18.32 -12.48
CA ARG A 210 1.43 -17.39 -13.51
C ARG A 210 0.17 -16.64 -13.10
N VAL A 211 0.05 -15.44 -13.61
CA VAL A 211 -1.13 -14.59 -13.45
C VAL A 211 -2.27 -15.09 -14.34
N VAL A 212 -3.51 -14.96 -13.89
CA VAL A 212 -4.72 -15.27 -14.65
C VAL A 212 -5.60 -14.03 -14.72
N GLY A 213 -5.81 -13.52 -15.93
CA GLY A 213 -6.53 -12.28 -16.17
C GLY A 213 -5.78 -11.04 -15.71
N GLU A 214 -6.46 -9.91 -15.73
CA GLU A 214 -5.97 -8.64 -15.20
C GLU A 214 -6.44 -8.44 -13.75
N SER A 215 -5.95 -7.39 -13.10
CA SER A 215 -6.51 -6.95 -11.82
C SER A 215 -7.99 -6.63 -11.98
N PHE A 216 -8.84 -7.24 -11.19
CA PHE A 216 -10.29 -7.17 -11.35
C PHE A 216 -10.96 -6.06 -10.52
N ALA A 217 -10.18 -5.27 -9.82
CA ALA A 217 -10.59 -4.00 -9.22
C ALA A 217 -9.39 -3.06 -9.18
N LYS A 218 -9.65 -1.76 -9.12
CA LYS A 218 -8.62 -0.72 -8.95
C LYS A 218 -8.79 -0.08 -7.57
N GLY A 219 -7.68 0.23 -6.95
CA GLY A 219 -7.65 0.88 -5.65
C GLY A 219 -6.27 1.44 -5.33
N TYR A 220 -6.10 1.83 -4.10
CA TYR A 220 -4.84 2.37 -3.60
C TYR A 220 -4.42 1.62 -2.34
N GLN A 221 -3.12 1.57 -2.13
CA GLN A 221 -2.55 1.43 -0.79
C GLN A 221 -2.29 2.82 -0.24
N GLY A 222 -2.57 3.00 1.04
CA GLY A 222 -2.42 4.27 1.70
C GLY A 222 -1.72 4.15 3.05
N ILE A 223 -1.05 5.23 3.45
CA ILE A 223 -0.59 5.43 4.82
C ILE A 223 -1.82 5.72 5.65
N MET A 224 -2.08 4.91 6.67
CA MET A 224 -3.30 4.99 7.48
C MET A 224 -3.03 5.69 8.80
N PHE A 225 -3.80 6.72 9.10
CA PHE A 225 -3.71 7.54 10.31
C PHE A 225 -4.97 7.45 11.15
N HIS A 226 -4.84 7.57 12.46
CA HIS A 226 -5.98 7.83 13.33
C HIS A 226 -6.61 9.19 12.95
N LYS A 227 -7.94 9.30 12.97
CA LYS A 227 -8.64 10.53 12.55
C LYS A 227 -8.23 11.77 13.32
N ASP A 228 -7.90 11.61 14.61
CA ASP A 228 -7.51 12.72 15.47
C ASP A 228 -6.07 13.22 15.20
N ASP A 229 -5.28 12.49 14.42
CA ASP A 229 -3.87 12.81 14.22
C ASP A 229 -3.65 13.67 12.95
N ALA A 230 -4.48 14.71 12.78
CA ALA A 230 -4.47 15.58 11.60
C ALA A 230 -3.09 16.22 11.35
N ALA A 231 -2.43 16.74 12.38
CA ALA A 231 -1.13 17.39 12.23
C ALA A 231 -0.03 16.40 11.75
N LEU A 232 -0.04 15.15 12.25
CA LEU A 232 0.90 14.13 11.77
C LEU A 232 0.59 13.78 10.32
N ARG A 233 -0.69 13.61 9.97
CA ARG A 233 -1.12 13.31 8.60
C ARG A 233 -0.70 14.40 7.63
N GLU A 234 -0.89 15.69 8.00
CA GLU A 234 -0.47 16.82 7.18
C GLU A 234 1.05 16.83 6.98
N ALA A 235 1.85 16.68 8.05
CA ALA A 235 3.30 16.63 7.96
C ALA A 235 3.79 15.51 7.04
N VAL A 236 3.24 14.29 7.17
CA VAL A 236 3.60 13.15 6.31
C VAL A 236 3.15 13.40 4.86
N THR A 237 1.97 14.00 4.65
CA THR A 237 1.48 14.33 3.30
C THR A 237 2.39 15.31 2.58
N GLU A 238 2.83 16.37 3.26
CA GLU A 238 3.77 17.35 2.69
C GLU A 238 5.11 16.72 2.34
N GLN A 239 5.65 15.84 3.22
CA GLN A 239 6.90 15.15 2.92
C GLN A 239 6.76 14.17 1.75
N LEU A 240 5.64 13.42 1.66
CA LEU A 240 5.39 12.54 0.52
C LEU A 240 5.26 13.34 -0.78
N ALA A 241 4.61 14.51 -0.75
CA ALA A 241 4.53 15.40 -1.90
C ALA A 241 5.92 15.93 -2.31
N ALA A 242 6.76 16.28 -1.34
CA ALA A 242 8.15 16.69 -1.59
C ALA A 242 8.98 15.55 -2.21
N MET A 243 8.84 14.32 -1.72
CA MET A 243 9.49 13.12 -2.28
C MET A 243 9.04 12.82 -3.71
N ILE A 244 7.77 13.07 -4.03
CA ILE A 244 7.26 12.94 -5.41
C ILE A 244 7.89 14.02 -6.30
N ALA A 245 7.99 15.25 -5.81
CA ALA A 245 8.53 16.38 -6.56
C ALA A 245 10.04 16.28 -6.80
N ASP A 246 10.82 15.77 -5.84
CA ASP A 246 12.28 15.62 -5.95
C ASP A 246 12.71 14.29 -6.60
N GLY A 247 11.78 13.37 -6.86
CA GLY A 247 12.01 12.09 -7.52
C GLY A 247 12.47 10.96 -6.59
N SER A 248 12.68 11.20 -5.30
CA SER A 248 13.10 10.16 -4.35
C SER A 248 12.02 9.08 -4.16
N TYR A 249 10.74 9.46 -4.16
CA TYR A 249 9.61 8.53 -4.19
C TYR A 249 9.67 7.60 -5.41
N GLN A 250 9.83 8.15 -6.62
CA GLN A 250 9.91 7.36 -7.85
C GLN A 250 11.10 6.41 -7.81
N ALA A 251 12.26 6.86 -7.33
CA ALA A 251 13.46 6.01 -7.21
C ALA A 251 13.25 4.82 -6.26
N ILE A 252 12.49 5.02 -5.16
CA ILE A 252 12.11 3.92 -4.26
C ILE A 252 11.21 2.92 -4.98
N LEU A 253 10.17 3.38 -5.69
CA LEU A 253 9.27 2.50 -6.44
C LEU A 253 10.02 1.70 -7.52
N ASP A 254 10.91 2.35 -8.26
CA ASP A 254 11.69 1.73 -9.34
C ASP A 254 12.63 0.63 -8.80
N LYS A 255 13.20 0.81 -7.61
CA LYS A 255 14.00 -0.22 -6.92
C LYS A 255 13.25 -1.54 -6.77
N TYR A 256 11.93 -1.48 -6.60
CA TYR A 256 11.06 -2.66 -6.43
C TYR A 256 10.30 -3.03 -7.72
N GLY A 257 10.56 -2.35 -8.84
CA GLY A 257 9.88 -2.59 -10.11
C GLY A 257 8.42 -2.10 -10.13
N LEU A 258 8.07 -1.16 -9.26
CA LEU A 258 6.71 -0.64 -9.06
C LEU A 258 6.53 0.79 -9.56
N GLY A 259 7.43 1.31 -10.37
CA GLY A 259 7.35 2.67 -10.92
C GLY A 259 6.04 2.96 -11.66
N ALA A 260 5.46 1.96 -12.33
CA ALA A 260 4.16 2.10 -13.00
C ALA A 260 2.97 2.20 -12.04
N ASN A 261 3.15 1.86 -10.76
CA ASN A 261 2.12 1.95 -9.73
C ASN A 261 2.13 3.31 -9.00
N ALA A 262 3.03 4.22 -9.40
CA ALA A 262 3.17 5.53 -8.78
C ALA A 262 1.88 6.35 -8.85
N VAL A 263 1.66 7.16 -7.82
CA VAL A 263 0.66 8.23 -7.82
C VAL A 263 1.30 9.55 -8.22
N ALA A 264 0.57 10.40 -8.93
CA ALA A 264 1.08 11.71 -9.37
C ALA A 264 1.20 12.71 -8.21
N GLN A 265 0.43 12.52 -7.16
CA GLN A 265 0.41 13.32 -5.93
C GLN A 265 -0.24 12.51 -4.80
N PRO A 266 0.07 12.81 -3.53
CA PRO A 266 -0.67 12.23 -2.43
C PRO A 266 -2.14 12.62 -2.49
N THR A 267 -3.04 11.68 -2.28
CA THR A 267 -4.48 11.95 -2.23
C THR A 267 -5.06 11.37 -0.93
N MET A 268 -6.00 12.10 -0.35
CA MET A 268 -6.63 11.66 0.89
C MET A 268 -7.92 10.90 0.58
N ASN A 269 -8.03 9.66 1.09
CA ASN A 269 -9.27 8.87 1.06
C ASN A 269 -9.83 8.66 -0.36
N ALA A 270 -8.97 8.51 -1.38
CA ALA A 270 -9.38 8.39 -2.78
C ALA A 270 -9.66 6.95 -3.25
N GLY A 271 -9.48 5.95 -2.38
CA GLY A 271 -9.82 4.57 -2.69
C GLY A 271 -11.31 4.35 -2.98
N PRO A 272 -11.69 3.18 -3.51
CA PRO A 272 -13.08 2.90 -3.88
C PRO A 272 -14.03 2.95 -2.69
N GLN A 273 -15.29 3.30 -2.99
CA GLN A 273 -16.40 3.34 -2.03
C GLN A 273 -16.88 1.95 -1.65
#